data_2279787c22786484c17d102531392ad3
#
_entry.id   2279787c22786484c17d102531392ad3
#
_cell.length_a   1.000
_cell.length_b   1.000
_cell.length_c   1.000
_cell.angle_alpha   90.00
_cell.angle_beta   90.00
_cell.angle_gamma   90.00
#
_symmetry.space_group_name_H-M   'P 1'
#
loop_
_entity.id
_entity.type
_entity.pdbx_description
1 polymer ?
#
loop_
_entity_poly.entity_id
_entity_poly.type
_entity_poly.pdbx_seq_one_letter_code
_entity_poly.pdbx_strand_id
1 'polypeptide(L)'
;MNRGILVTAYAKLKKQVSYEDLRKLYDKYYQNEYFVRVLNKDVPPETRWVEGSNYVDVNFVIDPRTKRVVVMGAMDNLVKGAAGQAVQNMNLIMGLPEEEGLLMPPMFP
;
A
#
# COMPACT_ATOMS: atom_id res chain seq x y z
N MET A 1 19.07 -0.29 4.01
CA MET A 1 17.81 -0.08 4.73
C MET A 1 17.68 -1.16 5.79
N ASN A 2 17.61 -0.77 7.05
CA ASN A 2 17.56 -1.73 8.16
C ASN A 2 16.15 -2.22 8.48
N ARG A 3 15.15 -1.46 8.05
CA ARG A 3 13.75 -1.74 8.33
C ARG A 3 12.89 -1.24 7.19
N GLY A 4 11.82 -1.97 6.89
CA GLY A 4 10.90 -1.63 5.81
C GLY A 4 11.02 -2.55 4.62
N ILE A 5 9.94 -2.60 3.85
CA ILE A 5 9.87 -3.27 2.56
C ILE A 5 9.45 -2.23 1.53
N LEU A 6 10.22 -2.11 0.47
CA LEU A 6 9.87 -1.28 -0.68
C LEU A 6 9.77 -2.19 -1.89
N VAL A 7 8.59 -2.23 -2.48
CA VAL A 7 8.31 -3.08 -3.64
C VAL A 7 8.16 -2.21 -4.88
N THR A 8 8.78 -2.62 -5.97
CA THR A 8 8.55 -2.07 -7.29
C THR A 8 8.29 -3.23 -8.24
N ALA A 9 7.10 -3.27 -8.82
CA ALA A 9 6.68 -4.34 -9.71
C ALA A 9 6.27 -3.77 -11.06
N TYR A 10 6.56 -4.50 -12.12
CA TYR A 10 6.27 -4.10 -13.48
C TYR A 10 5.29 -5.08 -14.10
N ALA A 11 4.27 -4.57 -14.77
CA ALA A 11 3.31 -5.40 -15.49
C ALA A 11 3.02 -4.78 -16.85
N LYS A 12 2.84 -5.64 -17.84
CA LYS A 12 2.46 -5.21 -19.19
C LYS A 12 0.95 -5.02 -19.23
N LEU A 13 0.52 -3.87 -19.74
CA LEU A 13 -0.90 -3.60 -19.91
C LEU A 13 -1.44 -4.35 -21.13
N LYS A 14 -2.58 -5.00 -20.98
CA LYS A 14 -3.26 -5.69 -22.08
C LYS A 14 -3.96 -4.73 -23.04
N LYS A 15 -4.34 -3.56 -22.53
CA LYS A 15 -4.99 -2.51 -23.29
C LYS A 15 -4.50 -1.16 -22.80
N GLN A 16 -4.70 -0.13 -23.61
CA GLN A 16 -4.35 1.23 -23.20
C GLN A 16 -5.32 1.70 -22.11
N VAL A 17 -4.76 2.20 -21.00
CA VAL A 17 -5.52 2.71 -19.84
C VAL A 17 -4.93 4.05 -19.46
N SER A 18 -5.79 5.00 -19.09
CA SER A 18 -5.34 6.28 -18.57
C SER A 18 -5.01 6.18 -17.08
N TYR A 19 -4.25 7.16 -16.57
CA TYR A 19 -4.02 7.29 -15.14
C TYR A 19 -5.35 7.35 -14.37
N GLU A 20 -6.29 8.15 -14.86
CA GLU A 20 -7.58 8.36 -14.20
C GLU A 20 -8.39 7.06 -14.10
N ASP A 21 -8.38 6.24 -15.15
CA ASP A 21 -9.06 4.95 -15.13
C ASP A 21 -8.48 4.02 -14.09
N LEU A 22 -7.15 3.94 -14.03
CA LEU A 22 -6.46 3.08 -13.09
C LEU A 22 -6.60 3.61 -11.66
N ARG A 23 -6.58 4.93 -11.46
CA ARG A 23 -6.82 5.56 -10.16
C ARG A 23 -8.22 5.24 -9.64
N LYS A 24 -9.23 5.31 -10.49
CA LYS A 24 -10.60 4.93 -10.11
C LYS A 24 -10.67 3.47 -9.67
N LEU A 25 -9.94 2.60 -10.34
CA LEU A 25 -9.88 1.19 -9.99
C LEU A 25 -9.25 0.98 -8.60
N TYR A 26 -8.13 1.65 -8.33
CA TYR A 26 -7.49 1.62 -7.01
C TYR A 26 -8.43 2.14 -5.92
N ASP A 27 -9.08 3.27 -6.16
CA ASP A 27 -10.01 3.86 -5.20
C ASP A 27 -11.20 2.92 -4.95
N LYS A 28 -11.71 2.26 -5.97
CA LYS A 28 -12.80 1.28 -5.83
C LYS A 28 -12.42 0.14 -4.89
N TYR A 29 -11.20 -0.38 -4.99
CA TYR A 29 -10.76 -1.51 -4.17
C TYR A 29 -10.29 -1.09 -2.78
N TYR A 30 -9.73 0.10 -2.61
CA TYR A 30 -9.00 0.47 -1.39
C TYR A 30 -9.59 1.64 -0.61
N GLN A 31 -10.61 2.34 -1.13
CA GLN A 31 -11.17 3.52 -0.45
C GLN A 31 -11.71 3.22 0.96
N ASN A 32 -12.17 2.01 1.20
CA ASN A 32 -12.71 1.58 2.49
C ASN A 32 -11.74 0.72 3.29
N GLU A 33 -10.50 0.58 2.84
CA GLU A 33 -9.47 -0.22 3.50
C GLU A 33 -8.64 0.67 4.43
N TYR A 34 -8.77 0.44 5.73
CA TYR A 34 -8.15 1.30 6.75
C TYR A 34 -6.65 1.44 6.58
N PHE A 35 -5.96 0.32 6.29
CA PHE A 35 -4.50 0.29 6.27
C PHE A 35 -3.87 0.52 4.89
N VAL A 36 -4.66 0.67 3.85
CA VAL A 36 -4.13 0.92 2.51
C VAL A 36 -4.30 2.40 2.16
N ARG A 37 -3.18 3.07 1.93
CA ARG A 37 -3.18 4.48 1.51
C ARG A 37 -2.71 4.56 0.06
N VAL A 38 -3.59 4.98 -0.82
CA VAL A 38 -3.25 5.25 -2.22
C VAL A 38 -2.75 6.68 -2.29
N LEU A 39 -1.49 6.85 -2.63
CA LEU A 39 -0.85 8.17 -2.62
C LEU A 39 -1.31 9.02 -3.81
N ASN A 40 -1.06 10.32 -3.71
CA ASN A 40 -1.35 11.26 -4.78
C ASN A 40 -0.48 10.96 -6.01
N LYS A 41 -0.96 11.39 -7.17
CA LYS A 41 -0.25 11.20 -8.45
C LYS A 41 1.21 11.63 -8.32
N ASP A 42 2.10 10.82 -8.86
CA ASP A 42 3.55 11.06 -8.93
C ASP A 42 4.27 11.11 -7.57
N VAL A 43 3.61 10.71 -6.49
CA VAL A 43 4.25 10.61 -5.17
C VAL A 43 4.67 9.14 -4.95
N PRO A 44 5.97 8.84 -4.94
CA PRO A 44 6.43 7.48 -4.67
C PRO A 44 6.28 7.16 -3.18
N PRO A 45 5.95 5.92 -2.83
CA PRO A 45 5.92 5.52 -1.44
C PRO A 45 7.32 5.47 -0.83
N GLU A 46 7.40 5.81 0.45
CA GLU A 46 8.65 5.78 1.21
C GLU A 46 8.45 4.98 2.49
N THR A 47 9.42 4.14 2.84
CA THR A 47 9.33 3.30 4.04
C THR A 47 9.25 4.10 5.33
N ARG A 48 9.87 5.28 5.39
CA ARG A 48 9.81 6.15 6.57
C ARG A 48 8.41 6.67 6.89
N TRP A 49 7.51 6.70 5.91
CA TRP A 49 6.13 7.17 6.14
C TRP A 49 5.23 6.11 6.75
N VAL A 50 5.67 4.86 6.77
CA VAL A 50 4.90 3.73 7.29
C VAL A 50 5.60 3.04 8.47
N GLU A 51 6.84 3.39 8.77
CA GLU A 51 7.63 2.75 9.82
C GLU A 51 6.93 2.83 11.16
N GLY A 52 6.80 1.69 11.83
CA GLY A 52 6.12 1.58 13.12
C GLY A 52 4.60 1.48 13.04
N SER A 53 4.03 1.50 11.84
CA SER A 53 2.57 1.44 11.64
C SER A 53 2.17 0.20 10.85
N ASN A 54 0.87 -0.09 10.85
CA ASN A 54 0.30 -1.16 10.03
C ASN A 54 -0.17 -0.67 8.66
N TYR A 55 0.17 0.55 8.27
CA TYR A 55 -0.16 1.07 6.94
C TYR A 55 0.69 0.46 5.85
N VAL A 56 0.10 0.36 4.67
CA VAL A 56 0.83 0.16 3.42
C VAL A 56 0.49 1.32 2.49
N ASP A 57 1.52 2.00 2.01
CA ASP A 57 1.38 3.04 1.02
C ASP A 57 1.61 2.44 -0.36
N VAL A 58 0.69 2.71 -1.28
CA VAL A 58 0.75 2.18 -2.64
C VAL A 58 0.60 3.31 -3.64
N ASN A 59 1.23 3.14 -4.79
CA ASN A 59 1.03 4.01 -5.93
C ASN A 59 1.41 3.27 -7.22
N PHE A 60 1.13 3.89 -8.34
CA PHE A 60 1.46 3.36 -9.65
C PHE A 60 1.82 4.47 -10.61
N VAL A 61 2.58 4.11 -11.63
CA VAL A 61 2.92 4.97 -12.75
C VAL A 61 2.68 4.18 -14.04
N ILE A 62 2.08 4.81 -15.03
CA ILE A 62 1.93 4.21 -16.35
C ILE A 62 3.04 4.76 -17.25
N ASP A 63 3.81 3.87 -17.83
CA ASP A 63 4.80 4.24 -18.84
C ASP A 63 4.16 4.11 -20.23
N PRO A 64 3.79 5.23 -20.89
CA PRO A 64 3.14 5.18 -22.18
C PRO A 64 4.05 4.65 -23.29
N ARG A 65 5.37 4.80 -23.10
CA ARG A 65 6.34 4.36 -24.09
C ARG A 65 6.41 2.84 -24.21
N THR A 66 6.35 2.14 -23.05
CA THR A 66 6.48 0.68 -23.01
C THR A 66 5.16 -0.03 -22.79
N LYS A 67 4.06 0.70 -22.56
CA LYS A 67 2.74 0.16 -22.21
C LYS A 67 2.80 -0.72 -20.98
N ARG A 68 3.60 -0.30 -20.00
CA ARG A 68 3.74 -0.97 -18.71
C ARG A 68 3.18 -0.12 -17.60
N VAL A 69 2.66 -0.78 -16.58
CA VAL A 69 2.38 -0.14 -15.31
C VAL A 69 3.50 -0.52 -14.33
N VAL A 70 3.98 0.46 -13.60
CA VAL A 70 4.92 0.27 -12.50
C VAL A 70 4.12 0.45 -11.22
N VAL A 71 4.02 -0.61 -10.43
CA VAL A 71 3.29 -0.62 -9.16
C VAL A 71 4.31 -0.57 -8.04
N MET A 72 4.08 0.31 -7.08
CA MET A 72 4.99 0.51 -5.96
C MET A 72 4.24 0.35 -4.65
N GLY A 73 4.92 -0.20 -3.64
CA GLY A 73 4.37 -0.31 -2.30
C GLY A 73 5.46 -0.20 -1.25
N ALA A 74 5.11 0.40 -0.12
CA ALA A 74 5.99 0.49 1.04
C ALA A 74 5.24 0.08 2.30
N MET A 75 5.88 -0.70 3.15
CA MET A 75 5.32 -1.15 4.42
C MET A 75 6.42 -1.40 5.45
N ASP A 76 6.05 -1.41 6.70
CA ASP A 76 6.96 -1.83 7.77
C ASP A 76 7.02 -3.36 7.78
N ASN A 77 8.23 -3.91 7.63
CA ASN A 77 8.43 -5.35 7.56
C ASN A 77 8.13 -6.09 8.87
N LEU A 78 8.16 -5.40 10.00
CA LEU A 78 7.90 -5.99 11.32
C LEU A 78 6.44 -5.83 11.75
N VAL A 79 5.73 -4.85 11.23
CA VAL A 79 4.33 -4.60 11.57
C VAL A 79 3.43 -5.15 10.46
N LYS A 80 3.17 -4.38 9.39
CA LYS A 80 2.29 -4.84 8.31
C LYS A 80 2.83 -6.09 7.60
N GLY A 81 4.12 -6.18 7.44
CA GLY A 81 4.77 -7.34 6.81
C GLY A 81 4.88 -8.58 7.71
N ALA A 82 4.59 -8.47 8.99
CA ALA A 82 4.74 -9.57 9.94
C ALA A 82 3.69 -9.55 11.04
N ALA A 83 4.05 -9.06 12.24
CA ALA A 83 3.19 -9.13 13.43
C ALA A 83 1.87 -8.35 13.25
N GLY A 84 1.90 -7.20 12.61
CA GLY A 84 0.70 -6.41 12.40
C GLY A 84 -0.32 -7.11 11.52
N GLN A 85 0.13 -7.80 10.48
CA GLN A 85 -0.76 -8.59 9.63
C GLN A 85 -1.34 -9.79 10.39
N ALA A 86 -0.55 -10.39 11.29
CA ALA A 86 -1.05 -11.49 12.12
C ALA A 86 -2.17 -11.02 13.06
N VAL A 87 -1.98 -9.87 13.71
CA VAL A 87 -3.03 -9.27 14.56
C VAL A 87 -4.26 -8.88 13.73
N GLN A 88 -4.06 -8.31 12.57
CA GLN A 88 -5.17 -7.93 11.66
C GLN A 88 -5.99 -9.17 11.26
N ASN A 89 -5.31 -10.27 10.91
CA ASN A 89 -5.99 -11.52 10.57
C ASN A 89 -6.74 -12.09 11.78
N MET A 90 -6.16 -12.04 12.98
CA MET A 90 -6.82 -12.45 14.21
C MET A 90 -8.11 -11.63 14.42
N ASN A 91 -8.05 -10.32 14.24
CA ASN A 91 -9.22 -9.45 14.39
C ASN A 91 -10.35 -9.88 13.44
N LEU A 92 -10.02 -10.17 12.20
CA LEU A 92 -11.00 -10.64 11.21
C LEU A 92 -11.62 -11.99 11.60
N ILE A 93 -10.81 -12.94 12.05
CA ILE A 93 -11.25 -14.27 12.46
C ILE A 93 -12.15 -14.18 13.69
N MET A 94 -11.81 -13.32 14.64
CA MET A 94 -12.52 -13.17 15.90
C MET A 94 -13.74 -12.23 15.82
N GLY A 95 -14.01 -11.64 14.67
CA GLY A 95 -15.11 -10.70 14.50
C GLY A 95 -14.90 -9.36 15.18
N LEU A 96 -13.63 -9.01 15.47
CA LEU A 96 -13.27 -7.71 16.04
C LEU A 96 -13.11 -6.67 14.93
N PRO A 97 -13.13 -5.35 15.26
CA PRO A 97 -12.74 -4.34 14.29
C PRO A 97 -11.35 -4.65 13.73
N GLU A 98 -11.20 -4.55 12.40
CA GLU A 98 -9.96 -4.94 11.72
C GLU A 98 -8.74 -4.20 12.24
N GLU A 99 -8.91 -2.95 12.65
CA GLU A 99 -7.85 -2.06 13.14
C GLU A 99 -7.58 -2.18 14.65
N GLU A 100 -8.28 -3.03 15.38
CA GLU A 100 -8.13 -3.15 16.84
C GLU A 100 -6.70 -3.48 17.24
N GLY A 101 -6.10 -2.63 18.09
CA GLY A 101 -4.71 -2.79 18.55
C GLY A 101 -3.67 -2.37 17.51
N LEU A 102 -4.06 -1.83 16.37
CA LEU A 102 -3.16 -1.52 15.25
C LEU A 102 -3.16 -0.03 14.87
N LEU A 103 -3.61 0.84 15.75
CA LEU A 103 -3.78 2.26 15.46
C LEU A 103 -2.52 3.10 15.69
N MET A 104 -1.35 2.47 15.79
CA MET A 104 -0.10 3.19 15.96
C MET A 104 0.17 4.08 14.76
N PRO A 105 0.45 5.38 14.97
CA PRO A 105 0.88 6.24 13.87
C PRO A 105 2.30 5.92 13.43
N PRO A 106 2.68 6.25 12.20
CA PRO A 106 4.07 6.11 11.77
C PRO A 106 5.03 6.93 12.63
N MET A 107 6.23 6.41 12.82
CA MET A 107 7.29 7.05 13.61
C MET A 107 8.06 8.09 12.78
N PHE A 108 7.36 8.90 12.00
CA PHE A 108 7.97 9.95 11.20
C PHE A 108 8.32 11.16 12.10
N PRO A 109 9.46 11.85 11.86
CA PRO A 109 10.37 11.83 10.72
C PRO A 109 11.32 10.64 10.63
#